data_674ebe7ce286d7904459380f9d31fd87
#
_entry.id   674ebe7ce286d7904459380f9d31fd87
#
_cell.length_a   1.000
_cell.length_b   1.000
_cell.length_c   1.000
_cell.angle_alpha   90.00
_cell.angle_beta   90.00
_cell.angle_gamma   90.00
#
_symmetry.space_group_name_H-M   'P 1'
#
loop_
_entity.id
_entity.type
_entity.pdbx_description
1 polymer ?
#
loop_
_entity_poly.entity_id
_entity_poly.type
_entity_poly.pdbx_seq_one_letter_code
_entity_poly.pdbx_strand_id
1 'polypeptide(L)'
;VGTDDGLVWKSEDDGKNWNSIKTFTGLPKTQVGSLNLPLVYVQDLMPSQHDKKVIYAAFNNHKNGDFKPYLFKSADGGKSWEDIAADLPERGSVYSIAEDHINPNLLFVGTEFGVFFTLDGGENWVPLKSGLPTIAVRDIAIQERENDLVLGTFGRGFYVLDNYSPLRELEYVLEQEAAFFTTKPG
;
A
#
# COMPACT_ATOMS: atom_id res chain seq x y z
N VAL A 1 -14.58 5.10 2.33
CA VAL A 1 -14.89 4.94 0.90
C VAL A 1 -14.09 5.95 0.12
N GLY A 2 -13.40 5.49 -0.94
CA GLY A 2 -12.71 6.33 -1.91
C GLY A 2 -13.52 6.45 -3.19
N THR A 3 -13.38 7.57 -3.89
CA THR A 3 -14.10 7.84 -5.12
C THR A 3 -13.16 8.14 -6.28
N ASP A 4 -13.67 8.10 -7.51
CA ASP A 4 -12.90 8.32 -8.73
C ASP A 4 -12.58 9.81 -8.97
N ASP A 5 -13.18 10.71 -8.21
CA ASP A 5 -12.85 12.14 -8.16
C ASP A 5 -11.86 12.50 -7.03
N GLY A 6 -11.25 11.49 -6.39
CA GLY A 6 -10.21 11.64 -5.38
C GLY A 6 -10.71 12.01 -3.99
N LEU A 7 -12.00 11.94 -3.74
CA LEU A 7 -12.54 12.19 -2.42
C LEU A 7 -12.51 10.93 -1.56
N VAL A 8 -12.15 11.10 -0.31
CA VAL A 8 -12.20 10.03 0.71
C VAL A 8 -13.28 10.39 1.73
N TRP A 9 -14.15 9.45 2.00
CA TRP A 9 -15.25 9.60 2.95
C TRP A 9 -15.11 8.57 4.07
N LYS A 10 -15.35 9.02 5.30
CA LYS A 10 -15.32 8.19 6.51
C LYS A 10 -16.68 8.20 7.20
N SER A 11 -17.12 7.03 7.62
CA SER A 11 -18.22 6.84 8.56
C SER A 11 -17.69 6.26 9.86
N GLU A 12 -18.24 6.70 11.01
CA GLU A 12 -17.94 6.19 12.34
C GLU A 12 -19.17 5.52 12.99
N ASP A 13 -20.27 5.39 12.22
CA ASP A 13 -21.57 4.94 12.70
C ASP A 13 -22.25 3.95 11.72
N ASP A 14 -21.46 3.02 11.17
CA ASP A 14 -21.90 1.97 10.25
C ASP A 14 -22.59 2.53 8.98
N GLY A 15 -22.06 3.64 8.46
CA GLY A 15 -22.51 4.22 7.20
C GLY A 15 -23.73 5.14 7.30
N LYS A 16 -24.20 5.48 8.50
CA LYS A 16 -25.35 6.40 8.69
C LYS A 16 -24.98 7.83 8.40
N ASN A 17 -23.77 8.26 8.79
CA ASN A 17 -23.24 9.58 8.51
C ASN A 17 -21.85 9.46 7.89
N TRP A 18 -21.57 10.35 6.93
CA TRP A 18 -20.30 10.37 6.19
C TRP A 18 -19.65 11.75 6.27
N ASN A 19 -18.37 11.77 6.62
CA ASN A 19 -17.53 12.95 6.66
C ASN A 19 -16.45 12.87 5.60
N SER A 20 -16.27 13.90 4.79
CA SER A 20 -15.19 13.93 3.80
C SER A 20 -13.85 14.25 4.45
N ILE A 21 -12.84 13.48 4.10
CA ILE A 21 -11.45 13.70 4.48
C ILE A 21 -10.82 14.61 3.42
N LYS A 22 -10.27 15.78 3.81
CA LYS A 22 -9.76 16.80 2.88
C LYS A 22 -8.29 17.16 3.09
N THR A 23 -7.59 16.43 3.93
CA THR A 23 -6.29 16.84 4.51
C THR A 23 -5.07 16.28 3.80
N PHE A 24 -5.22 15.66 2.62
CA PHE A 24 -4.06 15.20 1.83
C PHE A 24 -3.24 16.37 1.32
N THR A 25 -1.96 16.42 1.70
CA THR A 25 -0.96 17.34 1.18
C THR A 25 -0.14 16.65 0.10
N GLY A 26 0.24 17.37 -0.95
CA GLY A 26 1.06 16.79 -2.03
C GLY A 26 0.28 16.17 -3.20
N LEU A 27 -1.02 15.95 -3.07
CA LEU A 27 -1.83 15.51 -4.21
C LEU A 27 -2.04 16.64 -5.23
N PRO A 28 -1.96 16.35 -6.54
CA PRO A 28 -2.35 17.28 -7.57
C PRO A 28 -3.81 17.72 -7.40
N LYS A 29 -4.05 19.02 -7.58
CA LYS A 29 -5.38 19.62 -7.45
C LYS A 29 -5.73 20.42 -8.70
N THR A 30 -7.01 20.40 -9.05
CA THR A 30 -7.56 21.29 -10.08
C THR A 30 -8.55 22.28 -9.46
N GLN A 31 -8.63 23.43 -10.06
CA GLN A 31 -9.60 24.43 -9.67
C GLN A 31 -10.85 24.31 -10.56
N VAL A 32 -11.97 23.97 -9.92
CA VAL A 32 -13.28 23.94 -10.59
C VAL A 32 -14.16 25.01 -9.92
N GLY A 33 -14.29 26.18 -10.56
CA GLY A 33 -14.91 27.34 -9.94
C GLY A 33 -14.13 27.82 -8.72
N SER A 34 -14.79 27.84 -7.55
CA SER A 34 -14.16 28.16 -6.25
C SER A 34 -13.62 26.94 -5.48
N LEU A 35 -13.78 25.73 -6.04
CA LEU A 35 -13.40 24.49 -5.39
C LEU A 35 -12.01 24.03 -5.87
N ASN A 36 -11.18 23.63 -4.91
CA ASN A 36 -9.89 22.98 -5.14
C ASN A 36 -10.10 21.48 -4.96
N LEU A 37 -10.29 20.74 -6.04
CA LEU A 37 -10.57 19.31 -6.02
C LEU A 37 -9.30 18.51 -6.32
N PRO A 38 -9.11 17.32 -5.72
CA PRO A 38 -8.09 16.39 -6.18
C PRO A 38 -8.30 16.03 -7.65
N LEU A 39 -7.21 15.87 -8.40
CA LEU A 39 -7.24 15.40 -9.80
C LEU A 39 -6.94 13.90 -9.92
N VAL A 40 -6.91 13.21 -8.80
CA VAL A 40 -6.42 11.86 -8.66
C VAL A 40 -7.56 10.91 -8.30
N TYR A 41 -7.45 9.65 -8.72
CA TYR A 41 -8.38 8.59 -8.28
C TYR A 41 -7.92 8.03 -6.95
N VAL A 42 -8.85 7.75 -6.05
CA VAL A 42 -8.57 6.87 -4.92
C VAL A 42 -8.46 5.45 -5.48
N GLN A 43 -7.26 4.92 -5.47
CA GLN A 43 -6.96 3.60 -6.05
C GLN A 43 -7.20 2.49 -5.05
N ASP A 44 -6.75 2.68 -3.81
CA ASP A 44 -6.92 1.72 -2.72
C ASP A 44 -7.01 2.44 -1.38
N LEU A 45 -7.81 1.89 -0.47
CA LEU A 45 -7.96 2.34 0.91
C LEU A 45 -7.96 1.14 1.83
N MET A 46 -6.95 1.04 2.67
CA MET A 46 -6.78 -0.06 3.59
C MET A 46 -6.77 0.45 5.05
N PRO A 47 -7.75 0.08 5.87
CA PRO A 47 -7.64 0.26 7.32
C PRO A 47 -6.65 -0.76 7.86
N SER A 48 -5.81 -0.35 8.81
CA SER A 48 -4.89 -1.27 9.50
C SER A 48 -5.67 -2.32 10.29
N GLN A 49 -5.13 -3.54 10.32
CA GLN A 49 -5.64 -4.62 11.16
C GLN A 49 -5.19 -4.49 12.62
N HIS A 50 -4.13 -3.71 12.88
CA HIS A 50 -3.51 -3.57 14.19
C HIS A 50 -4.02 -2.36 14.98
N ASP A 51 -4.33 -1.25 14.31
CA ASP A 51 -4.84 -0.03 14.95
C ASP A 51 -5.94 0.63 14.12
N LYS A 52 -7.13 0.77 14.70
CA LYS A 52 -8.30 1.41 14.07
C LYS A 52 -8.09 2.86 13.63
N LYS A 53 -7.04 3.52 14.14
CA LYS A 53 -6.69 4.89 13.75
C LYS A 53 -5.78 4.93 12.54
N VAL A 54 -5.09 3.83 12.24
CA VAL A 54 -4.18 3.75 11.10
C VAL A 54 -4.97 3.40 9.84
N ILE A 55 -4.76 4.22 8.81
CA ILE A 55 -5.40 4.05 7.50
C ILE A 55 -4.33 4.34 6.45
N TYR A 56 -4.29 3.51 5.43
CA TYR A 56 -3.45 3.72 4.25
C TYR A 56 -4.31 4.11 3.06
N ALA A 57 -3.78 4.97 2.19
CA ALA A 57 -4.46 5.43 0.99
C ALA A 57 -3.49 5.50 -0.19
N ALA A 58 -3.81 4.82 -1.28
CA ALA A 58 -3.13 4.96 -2.55
C ALA A 58 -3.97 5.74 -3.55
N PHE A 59 -3.31 6.61 -4.31
CA PHE A 59 -3.96 7.39 -5.36
C PHE A 59 -3.25 7.18 -6.69
N ASN A 60 -4.01 7.41 -7.77
CA ASN A 60 -3.54 7.22 -9.12
C ASN A 60 -3.92 8.42 -10.01
N ASN A 61 -2.97 8.92 -10.77
CA ASN A 61 -3.16 10.09 -11.63
C ASN A 61 -2.74 9.85 -13.11
N HIS A 62 -2.60 8.58 -13.51
CA HIS A 62 -2.12 8.20 -14.83
C HIS A 62 -2.94 8.81 -15.99
N LYS A 63 -4.25 9.01 -15.81
CA LYS A 63 -5.12 9.61 -16.83
C LYS A 63 -4.74 11.06 -17.16
N ASN A 64 -4.03 11.75 -16.24
CA ASN A 64 -3.50 13.08 -16.44
C ASN A 64 -2.01 13.07 -16.82
N GLY A 65 -1.45 11.90 -17.18
CA GLY A 65 -0.05 11.77 -17.57
C GLY A 65 0.94 11.84 -16.40
N ASP A 66 0.45 11.75 -15.18
CA ASP A 66 1.23 11.75 -13.95
C ASP A 66 1.28 10.34 -13.39
N PHE A 67 2.47 9.74 -13.37
CA PHE A 67 2.71 8.35 -12.99
C PHE A 67 3.45 8.22 -11.65
N LYS A 68 3.51 9.28 -10.87
CA LYS A 68 4.14 9.22 -9.55
C LYS A 68 3.41 8.26 -8.62
N PRO A 69 4.14 7.59 -7.72
CA PRO A 69 3.51 6.87 -6.63
C PRO A 69 2.91 7.89 -5.65
N TYR A 70 1.65 7.71 -5.33
CA TYR A 70 0.94 8.47 -4.31
C TYR A 70 0.46 7.50 -3.25
N LEU A 71 1.13 7.47 -2.11
CA LEU A 71 0.87 6.54 -1.01
C LEU A 71 0.95 7.29 0.31
N PHE A 72 -0.12 7.23 1.08
CA PHE A 72 -0.24 7.98 2.32
C PHE A 72 -0.66 7.09 3.48
N LYS A 73 -0.20 7.45 4.68
CA LYS A 73 -0.56 6.85 5.96
C LYS A 73 -1.16 7.91 6.87
N SER A 74 -2.25 7.58 7.53
CA SER A 74 -2.79 8.33 8.65
C SER A 74 -2.65 7.49 9.91
N ALA A 75 -2.24 8.10 11.03
CA ALA A 75 -2.18 7.48 12.35
C ALA A 75 -3.24 8.04 13.32
N ASP A 76 -4.13 8.89 12.85
CA ASP A 76 -5.09 9.63 13.68
C ASP A 76 -6.55 9.54 13.18
N GLY A 77 -6.83 8.51 12.39
CA GLY A 77 -8.16 8.24 11.85
C GLY A 77 -8.55 9.17 10.70
N GLY A 78 -7.56 9.57 9.88
CA GLY A 78 -7.76 10.38 8.68
C GLY A 78 -7.75 11.88 8.90
N LYS A 79 -7.31 12.37 10.07
CA LYS A 79 -7.22 13.82 10.35
C LYS A 79 -5.98 14.43 9.74
N SER A 80 -4.86 13.71 9.79
CA SER A 80 -3.60 14.07 9.11
C SER A 80 -3.07 12.88 8.30
N TRP A 81 -2.26 13.18 7.28
CA TRP A 81 -1.71 12.19 6.36
C TRP A 81 -0.24 12.49 6.10
N GLU A 82 0.56 11.46 6.16
CA GLU A 82 1.97 11.45 5.84
C GLU A 82 2.18 10.75 4.50
N ASP A 83 3.03 11.31 3.66
CA ASP A 83 3.47 10.66 2.43
C ASP A 83 4.50 9.59 2.78
N ILE A 84 4.18 8.35 2.49
CA ILE A 84 5.05 7.19 2.72
C ILE A 84 5.50 6.54 1.41
N ALA A 85 5.38 7.23 0.27
CA ALA A 85 5.91 6.75 -1.01
C ALA A 85 7.45 6.77 -1.03
N ALA A 86 8.08 7.58 -0.17
CA ALA A 86 9.51 7.64 0.11
C ALA A 86 10.40 7.39 -1.13
N ASP A 87 11.11 6.26 -1.16
CA ASP A 87 12.04 5.83 -2.19
C ASP A 87 11.43 4.86 -3.22
N LEU A 88 10.09 4.74 -3.27
CA LEU A 88 9.45 4.09 -4.42
C LEU A 88 9.90 4.76 -5.73
N PRO A 89 10.00 4.01 -6.83
CA PRO A 89 10.40 4.57 -8.12
C PRO A 89 9.57 5.82 -8.49
N GLU A 90 10.22 6.88 -8.97
CA GLU A 90 9.57 8.14 -9.37
C GLU A 90 8.41 7.95 -10.37
N ARG A 91 8.41 6.83 -11.10
CA ARG A 91 7.34 6.41 -12.00
C ARG A 91 6.91 5.01 -11.63
N GLY A 92 5.62 4.86 -11.39
CA GLY A 92 5.02 3.59 -11.03
C GLY A 92 3.87 3.80 -10.06
N SER A 93 2.67 4.06 -10.60
CA SER A 93 1.47 4.21 -9.79
C SER A 93 1.30 3.04 -8.83
N VAL A 94 0.92 3.33 -7.59
CA VAL A 94 0.55 2.31 -6.59
C VAL A 94 -0.88 1.88 -6.86
N TYR A 95 -1.12 0.56 -6.89
CA TYR A 95 -2.43 -0.01 -7.17
C TYR A 95 -3.06 -0.71 -5.98
N SER A 96 -2.26 -1.29 -5.10
CA SER A 96 -2.74 -2.07 -3.98
C SER A 96 -1.78 -1.99 -2.81
N ILE A 97 -2.31 -2.10 -1.59
CA ILE A 97 -1.57 -2.09 -0.33
C ILE A 97 -2.01 -3.32 0.45
N ALA A 98 -1.07 -3.97 1.13
CA ALA A 98 -1.37 -5.01 2.09
C ALA A 98 -0.49 -4.85 3.33
N GLU A 99 -1.06 -5.02 4.52
CA GLU A 99 -0.37 -4.99 5.81
C GLU A 99 -0.23 -6.41 6.33
N ASP A 100 0.95 -6.76 6.82
CA ASP A 100 1.15 -8.06 7.46
C ASP A 100 0.31 -8.19 8.72
N HIS A 101 -0.34 -9.33 8.89
CA HIS A 101 -1.25 -9.58 10.01
C HIS A 101 -0.55 -9.79 11.37
N ILE A 102 0.80 -9.86 11.40
CA ILE A 102 1.60 -10.02 12.62
C ILE A 102 2.45 -8.78 12.90
N ASN A 103 3.15 -8.26 11.89
CA ASN A 103 4.04 -7.10 12.02
C ASN A 103 3.44 -5.87 11.32
N PRO A 104 2.95 -4.85 12.05
CA PRO A 104 2.35 -3.66 11.45
C PRO A 104 3.32 -2.80 10.63
N ASN A 105 4.63 -3.03 10.75
CA ASN A 105 5.64 -2.32 9.97
C ASN A 105 5.97 -3.00 8.65
N LEU A 106 5.58 -4.28 8.50
CA LEU A 106 5.74 -5.01 7.24
C LEU A 106 4.53 -4.73 6.34
N LEU A 107 4.75 -3.93 5.33
CA LEU A 107 3.74 -3.59 4.31
C LEU A 107 4.21 -4.08 2.94
N PHE A 108 3.25 -4.34 2.08
CA PHE A 108 3.47 -4.64 0.67
C PHE A 108 2.69 -3.66 -0.21
N VAL A 109 3.29 -3.24 -1.32
CA VAL A 109 2.60 -2.41 -2.31
C VAL A 109 2.78 -2.99 -3.70
N GLY A 110 1.65 -3.10 -4.41
CA GLY A 110 1.61 -3.44 -5.83
C GLY A 110 1.71 -2.16 -6.67
N THR A 111 2.66 -2.15 -7.59
CA THR A 111 2.90 -1.01 -8.48
C THR A 111 2.78 -1.39 -9.96
N GLU A 112 2.96 -0.41 -10.84
CA GLU A 112 3.03 -0.63 -12.29
C GLU A 112 4.19 -1.57 -12.70
N PHE A 113 5.23 -1.68 -11.89
CA PHE A 113 6.46 -2.40 -12.25
C PHE A 113 6.82 -3.55 -11.30
N GLY A 114 5.91 -3.97 -10.44
CA GLY A 114 6.12 -5.08 -9.53
C GLY A 114 5.61 -4.81 -8.11
N VAL A 115 6.15 -5.55 -7.16
CA VAL A 115 5.84 -5.46 -5.73
C VAL A 115 7.03 -4.90 -4.98
N PHE A 116 6.76 -4.05 -4.02
CA PHE A 116 7.72 -3.58 -3.04
C PHE A 116 7.22 -3.93 -1.63
N PHE A 117 8.14 -4.11 -0.71
CA PHE A 117 7.83 -4.27 0.70
C PHE A 117 8.66 -3.32 1.55
N THR A 118 8.19 -3.04 2.74
CA THR A 118 8.88 -2.27 3.77
C THR A 118 8.87 -3.02 5.08
N LEU A 119 9.87 -2.80 5.94
CA LEU A 119 9.95 -3.34 7.29
C LEU A 119 9.78 -2.26 8.36
N ASP A 120 9.78 -1.01 7.97
CA ASP A 120 9.76 0.18 8.82
C ASP A 120 8.49 1.03 8.69
N GLY A 121 7.43 0.45 8.14
CA GLY A 121 6.12 1.12 8.02
C GLY A 121 6.03 2.15 6.91
N GLY A 122 6.95 2.10 5.92
CA GLY A 122 6.94 2.91 4.71
C GLY A 122 8.02 3.97 4.63
N GLU A 123 9.04 3.92 5.51
CA GLU A 123 10.20 4.82 5.41
C GLU A 123 11.15 4.40 4.28
N ASN A 124 11.35 3.08 4.10
CA ASN A 124 12.17 2.52 3.03
C ASN A 124 11.48 1.35 2.34
N TRP A 125 11.52 1.32 1.00
CA TRP A 125 10.88 0.30 0.18
C TRP A 125 11.90 -0.55 -0.57
N VAL A 126 11.75 -1.86 -0.49
CA VAL A 126 12.61 -2.85 -1.12
C VAL A 126 11.83 -3.59 -2.21
N PRO A 127 12.35 -3.68 -3.46
CA PRO A 127 11.68 -4.44 -4.51
C PRO A 127 11.69 -5.95 -4.23
N LEU A 128 10.53 -6.59 -4.28
CA LEU A 128 10.38 -8.04 -4.16
C LEU A 128 10.52 -8.67 -5.55
N LYS A 129 11.72 -9.15 -5.89
CA LYS A 129 12.06 -9.62 -7.25
C LYS A 129 12.04 -11.13 -7.45
N SER A 130 11.81 -11.93 -6.42
CA SER A 130 11.94 -13.39 -6.46
C SER A 130 11.04 -14.05 -7.52
N GLY A 131 11.58 -14.26 -8.72
CA GLY A 131 10.87 -14.92 -9.82
C GLY A 131 9.73 -14.10 -10.46
N LEU A 132 9.41 -12.93 -9.93
CA LEU A 132 8.38 -12.06 -10.48
C LEU A 132 8.96 -11.23 -11.64
N PRO A 133 8.38 -11.29 -12.85
CA PRO A 133 8.78 -10.41 -13.95
C PRO A 133 8.37 -8.96 -13.66
N THR A 134 8.96 -8.00 -14.39
CA THR A 134 8.47 -6.63 -14.38
C THR A 134 7.07 -6.58 -14.98
N ILE A 135 6.07 -6.42 -14.11
CA ILE A 135 4.64 -6.44 -14.47
C ILE A 135 3.85 -5.64 -13.47
N ALA A 136 2.75 -5.03 -13.92
CA ALA A 136 1.85 -4.35 -13.00
C ALA A 136 1.16 -5.35 -12.07
N VAL A 137 1.28 -5.11 -10.76
CA VAL A 137 0.58 -5.85 -9.72
C VAL A 137 -0.60 -5.01 -9.27
N ARG A 138 -1.80 -5.49 -9.59
CA ARG A 138 -3.05 -4.76 -9.45
C ARG A 138 -3.75 -5.01 -8.12
N ASP A 139 -3.46 -6.15 -7.52
CA ASP A 139 -4.06 -6.57 -6.27
C ASP A 139 -3.10 -7.45 -5.46
N ILE A 140 -3.16 -7.35 -4.14
CA ILE A 140 -2.36 -8.13 -3.20
C ILE A 140 -3.29 -8.66 -2.12
N ALA A 141 -3.25 -9.98 -1.92
CA ALA A 141 -3.95 -10.63 -0.83
C ALA A 141 -2.98 -11.46 0.02
N ILE A 142 -3.13 -11.39 1.33
CA ILE A 142 -2.38 -12.22 2.28
C ILE A 142 -3.28 -13.36 2.73
N GLN A 143 -2.82 -14.58 2.51
CA GLN A 143 -3.42 -15.77 3.10
C GLN A 143 -2.76 -16.00 4.47
N GLU A 144 -3.41 -15.55 5.53
CA GLU A 144 -2.85 -15.43 6.88
C GLU A 144 -2.46 -16.78 7.50
N ARG A 145 -3.25 -17.83 7.28
CA ARG A 145 -3.00 -19.16 7.87
C ARG A 145 -1.67 -19.77 7.42
N GLU A 146 -1.31 -19.60 6.15
CA GLU A 146 -0.10 -20.15 5.56
C GLU A 146 1.00 -19.10 5.38
N ASN A 147 0.71 -17.83 5.63
CA ASN A 147 1.58 -16.68 5.33
C ASN A 147 1.96 -16.59 3.85
N ASP A 148 1.02 -16.87 2.96
CA ASP A 148 1.26 -16.75 1.54
C ASP A 148 0.88 -15.36 1.03
N LEU A 149 1.70 -14.81 0.14
CA LEU A 149 1.42 -13.55 -0.53
C LEU A 149 0.94 -13.83 -1.94
N VAL A 150 -0.31 -13.51 -2.22
CA VAL A 150 -0.95 -13.71 -3.51
C VAL A 150 -0.99 -12.39 -4.28
N LEU A 151 -0.46 -12.39 -5.50
CA LEU A 151 -0.32 -11.22 -6.35
C LEU A 151 -1.20 -11.35 -7.60
N GLY A 152 -2.16 -10.47 -7.75
CA GLY A 152 -2.97 -10.33 -8.96
C GLY A 152 -2.27 -9.43 -9.97
N THR A 153 -1.82 -9.97 -11.12
CA THR A 153 -1.04 -9.23 -12.10
C THR A 153 -1.86 -8.84 -13.33
N PHE A 154 -1.44 -7.78 -14.01
CA PHE A 154 -2.08 -7.39 -15.26
C PHE A 154 -1.58 -8.25 -16.42
N GLY A 155 -2.44 -9.17 -16.88
CA GLY A 155 -2.22 -9.96 -18.07
C GLY A 155 -1.36 -11.24 -17.93
N ARG A 156 -0.87 -11.57 -16.71
CA ARG A 156 -0.09 -12.80 -16.47
C ARG A 156 -0.61 -13.66 -15.32
N GLY A 157 -1.90 -13.51 -14.98
CA GLY A 157 -2.55 -14.31 -13.94
C GLY A 157 -2.07 -13.97 -12.53
N PHE A 158 -1.97 -14.99 -11.68
CA PHE A 158 -1.59 -14.86 -10.28
C PHE A 158 -0.20 -15.42 -10.03
N TYR A 159 0.53 -14.77 -9.13
CA TYR A 159 1.75 -15.29 -8.54
C TYR A 159 1.52 -15.50 -7.05
N VAL A 160 2.09 -16.54 -6.51
CA VAL A 160 2.03 -16.86 -5.07
C VAL A 160 3.46 -16.98 -4.57
N LEU A 161 3.78 -16.21 -3.53
CA LEU A 161 4.97 -16.42 -2.74
C LEU A 161 4.54 -17.22 -1.51
N ASP A 162 4.87 -18.51 -1.52
CA ASP A 162 4.62 -19.42 -0.41
C ASP A 162 5.45 -18.99 0.81
N ASN A 163 4.78 -18.74 1.92
CA ASN A 163 5.40 -18.41 3.19
C ASN A 163 6.37 -17.22 3.15
N TYR A 164 5.83 -16.00 3.12
CA TYR A 164 6.64 -14.77 3.22
C TYR A 164 7.09 -14.45 4.66
N SER A 165 6.73 -15.26 5.67
CA SER A 165 7.06 -15.00 7.08
C SER A 165 8.55 -14.73 7.38
N PRO A 166 9.53 -15.28 6.60
CA PRO A 166 10.94 -14.92 6.77
C PRO A 166 11.23 -13.42 6.64
N LEU A 167 10.40 -12.65 5.94
CA LEU A 167 10.56 -11.20 5.85
C LEU A 167 10.41 -10.50 7.21
N ARG A 168 9.65 -11.06 8.15
CA ARG A 168 9.49 -10.51 9.51
C ARG A 168 10.76 -10.56 10.34
N GLU A 169 11.66 -11.50 10.01
CA GLU A 169 12.93 -11.73 10.71
C GLU A 169 14.11 -11.04 10.00
N LEU A 170 13.87 -10.43 8.84
CA LEU A 170 14.93 -9.99 7.94
C LEU A 170 15.84 -8.92 8.56
N GLU A 171 15.31 -7.95 9.30
CA GLU A 171 16.12 -6.94 9.99
C GLU A 171 17.10 -7.58 10.95
N TYR A 172 16.63 -8.50 11.79
CA TYR A 172 17.49 -9.24 12.74
C TYR A 172 18.52 -10.09 12.02
N VAL A 173 18.13 -10.77 10.95
CA VAL A 173 19.00 -11.68 10.20
C VAL A 173 20.14 -10.95 9.48
N LEU A 174 19.87 -9.75 8.95
CA LEU A 174 20.88 -8.94 8.25
C LEU A 174 22.00 -8.44 9.17
N GLU A 175 21.79 -8.41 10.49
CA GLU A 175 22.80 -8.06 11.48
C GLU A 175 23.70 -9.24 11.90
N GLN A 176 23.37 -10.47 11.45
CA GLN A 176 24.09 -11.68 11.82
C GLN A 176 25.06 -12.12 10.72
N GLU A 177 26.19 -12.74 11.11
CA GLU A 177 27.12 -13.36 10.14
C GLU A 177 26.49 -14.55 9.39
N ALA A 178 25.56 -15.27 10.07
CA ALA A 178 24.76 -16.35 9.50
C ALA A 178 23.49 -16.53 10.32
N ALA A 179 22.39 -16.83 9.66
CA ALA A 179 21.11 -17.10 10.31
C ALA A 179 20.30 -18.15 9.54
N PHE A 180 19.40 -18.82 10.26
CA PHE A 180 18.40 -19.71 9.68
C PHE A 180 17.02 -19.10 9.90
N PHE A 181 16.23 -19.04 8.85
CA PHE A 181 14.83 -18.67 8.97
C PHE A 181 14.00 -19.83 9.52
N THR A 182 12.96 -19.48 10.26
CA THR A 182 11.96 -20.45 10.69
C THR A 182 11.23 -21.00 9.46
N THR A 183 11.33 -22.31 9.23
CA THR A 183 10.65 -22.99 8.14
C THR A 183 9.36 -23.65 8.61
N LYS A 184 8.38 -23.78 7.74
CA LYS A 184 7.19 -24.59 8.02
C LYS A 184 7.62 -26.05 8.23
N PRO A 185 7.00 -26.78 9.20
CA PRO A 185 7.11 -28.24 9.23
C PRO A 185 6.56 -28.81 7.92
N GLY A 186 7.30 -29.71 7.30
CA GLY A 186 6.86 -30.40 6.10
C GLY A 186 5.75 -31.41 6.37
#